data_2f32dfaccd490ed9f5992d7d106e4a84
#
_entry.id   2f32dfaccd490ed9f5992d7d106e4a84
#
_cell.length_a   1.000
_cell.length_b   1.000
_cell.length_c   1.000
_cell.angle_alpha   90.00
_cell.angle_beta   90.00
_cell.angle_gamma   90.00
#
_symmetry.space_group_name_H-M   'P 1'
#
loop_
_entity.id
_entity.type
_entity.pdbx_description
1 polymer ?
#
loop_
_entity_poly.entity_id
_entity_poly.type
_entity_poly.pdbx_seq_one_letter_code
_entity_poly.pdbx_strand_id
1 'polypeptide(L)'
;MSRRLDIEISDLAKAQIRTAEDWWRLNRPKAPNAIREELESAASIISLQPEAGARALNISLSGVRRLHLARVRYYVYYWLLTDPQRIEILAFWHESRGSGPPL
;
A
#
# COMPACT_ATOMS: atom_id res chain seq x y z
N MET A 1 0.11 -2.48 25.62
CA MET A 1 0.49 -3.45 24.61
C MET A 1 -0.19 -3.09 23.28
N SER A 2 0.60 -2.89 22.23
CA SER A 2 0.06 -2.54 20.93
C SER A 2 -0.64 -3.75 20.30
N ARG A 3 -1.86 -3.54 19.81
CA ARG A 3 -2.60 -4.57 19.10
C ARG A 3 -2.45 -4.34 17.61
N ARG A 4 -2.10 -5.38 16.88
CA ARG A 4 -2.04 -5.35 15.44
C ARG A 4 -3.45 -5.30 14.87
N LEU A 5 -3.72 -4.32 13.99
CA LEU A 5 -5.02 -4.20 13.33
C LEU A 5 -5.11 -5.15 12.14
N ASP A 6 -6.31 -5.62 11.86
CA ASP A 6 -6.57 -6.41 10.66
C ASP A 6 -6.41 -5.54 9.43
N ILE A 7 -5.92 -6.15 8.35
CA ILE A 7 -5.74 -5.47 7.07
C ILE A 7 -6.62 -6.12 6.01
N GLU A 8 -7.44 -5.30 5.36
CA GLU A 8 -8.21 -5.68 4.20
C GLU A 8 -7.57 -5.03 2.98
N ILE A 9 -7.66 -5.67 1.83
CA ILE A 9 -7.13 -5.14 0.58
C ILE A 9 -8.28 -5.02 -0.41
N SER A 10 -8.51 -3.81 -0.94
CA SER A 10 -9.58 -3.58 -1.89
C SER A 10 -9.33 -4.35 -3.20
N ASP A 11 -10.38 -4.56 -3.98
CA ASP A 11 -10.25 -5.25 -5.28
C ASP A 11 -9.34 -4.48 -6.23
N LEU A 12 -9.45 -3.15 -6.23
CA LEU A 12 -8.56 -2.31 -7.04
C LEU A 12 -7.09 -2.51 -6.63
N ALA A 13 -6.81 -2.45 -5.34
CA ALA A 13 -5.44 -2.63 -4.84
C ALA A 13 -4.92 -4.03 -5.18
N LYS A 14 -5.74 -5.07 -5.04
CA LYS A 14 -5.35 -6.43 -5.39
C LYS A 14 -4.93 -6.53 -6.85
N ALA A 15 -5.69 -5.93 -7.75
CA ALA A 15 -5.38 -5.94 -9.18
C ALA A 15 -4.08 -5.19 -9.47
N GLN A 16 -3.88 -4.04 -8.82
CA GLN A 16 -2.67 -3.24 -8.98
C GLN A 16 -1.43 -3.97 -8.45
N ILE A 17 -1.56 -4.64 -7.32
CA ILE A 17 -0.48 -5.44 -6.73
C ILE A 17 -0.09 -6.58 -7.67
N ARG A 18 -1.09 -7.28 -8.22
CA ARG A 18 -0.85 -8.39 -9.15
C ARG A 18 -0.09 -7.92 -10.38
N THR A 19 -0.51 -6.80 -10.96
CA THR A 19 0.18 -6.21 -12.12
C THR A 19 1.63 -5.86 -11.78
N ALA A 20 1.87 -5.27 -10.61
CA ALA A 20 3.21 -4.91 -10.16
C ALA A 20 4.08 -6.15 -9.95
N GLU A 21 3.53 -7.21 -9.33
CA GLU A 21 4.25 -8.46 -9.13
C GLU A 21 4.65 -9.11 -10.44
N ASP A 22 3.74 -9.14 -11.41
CA ASP A 22 4.01 -9.73 -12.73
C ASP A 22 5.12 -8.97 -13.46
N TRP A 23 5.02 -7.65 -13.47
CA TRP A 23 6.05 -6.81 -14.07
C TRP A 23 7.42 -7.06 -13.42
N TRP A 24 7.44 -7.10 -12.08
CA TRP A 24 8.68 -7.25 -11.32
C TRP A 24 9.36 -8.59 -11.60
N ARG A 25 8.59 -9.69 -11.62
CA ARG A 25 9.13 -11.01 -11.93
C ARG A 25 9.78 -11.06 -13.31
N LEU A 26 9.17 -10.41 -14.30
CA LEU A 26 9.67 -10.40 -15.67
C LEU A 26 10.90 -9.50 -15.83
N ASN A 27 10.95 -8.39 -15.11
CA ASN A 27 11.95 -7.35 -15.30
C ASN A 27 13.04 -7.33 -14.25
N ARG A 28 12.84 -8.02 -13.13
CA ARG A 28 13.79 -8.07 -12.01
C ARG A 28 13.92 -9.52 -11.50
N PRO A 29 14.39 -10.44 -12.36
CA PRO A 29 14.40 -11.87 -11.99
C PRO A 29 15.30 -12.21 -10.81
N LYS A 30 16.25 -11.34 -10.45
CA LYS A 30 17.11 -11.58 -9.28
C LYS A 30 16.42 -11.30 -7.95
N ALA A 31 15.30 -10.59 -7.98
CA ALA A 31 14.52 -10.30 -6.77
C ALA A 31 13.02 -10.46 -7.07
N PRO A 32 12.59 -11.67 -7.43
CA PRO A 32 11.22 -11.88 -7.93
C PRO A 32 10.13 -11.62 -6.90
N ASN A 33 10.46 -11.69 -5.62
CA ASN A 33 9.49 -11.52 -4.53
C ASN A 33 9.58 -10.16 -3.86
N ALA A 34 10.28 -9.19 -4.47
CA ALA A 34 10.49 -7.88 -3.86
C ALA A 34 9.18 -7.15 -3.52
N ILE A 35 8.20 -7.17 -4.43
CA ILE A 35 6.90 -6.54 -4.19
C ILE A 35 6.22 -7.15 -2.96
N ARG A 36 6.16 -8.48 -2.88
CA ARG A 36 5.55 -9.18 -1.75
C ARG A 36 6.25 -8.87 -0.45
N GLU A 37 7.57 -8.91 -0.44
CA GLU A 37 8.37 -8.65 0.75
C GLU A 37 8.13 -7.24 1.27
N GLU A 38 8.11 -6.25 0.38
CA GLU A 38 7.86 -4.86 0.77
C GLU A 38 6.44 -4.63 1.24
N LEU A 39 5.46 -5.29 0.61
CA LEU A 39 4.07 -5.21 1.05
C LEU A 39 3.88 -5.82 2.44
N GLU A 40 4.50 -6.96 2.72
CA GLU A 40 4.42 -7.59 4.03
C GLU A 40 5.02 -6.69 5.11
N SER A 41 6.16 -6.07 4.82
CA SER A 41 6.79 -5.12 5.74
C SER A 41 5.90 -3.91 5.98
N ALA A 42 5.33 -3.35 4.91
CA ALA A 42 4.43 -2.21 5.01
C ALA A 42 3.19 -2.55 5.82
N ALA A 43 2.58 -3.71 5.55
CA ALA A 43 1.40 -4.16 6.29
C ALA A 43 1.69 -4.28 7.78
N SER A 44 2.87 -4.81 8.13
CA SER A 44 3.30 -4.92 9.52
C SER A 44 3.42 -3.54 10.18
N ILE A 45 4.02 -2.59 9.48
CA ILE A 45 4.20 -1.22 9.99
C ILE A 45 2.84 -0.55 10.22
N ILE A 46 1.99 -0.51 9.20
CA ILE A 46 0.73 0.24 9.30
C ILE A 46 -0.29 -0.43 10.22
N SER A 47 -0.21 -1.75 10.39
CA SER A 47 -1.11 -2.46 11.32
C SER A 47 -0.81 -2.10 12.78
N LEU A 48 0.44 -1.78 13.09
CA LEU A 48 0.87 -1.36 14.42
C LEU A 48 0.84 0.15 14.60
N GLN A 49 1.09 0.89 13.53
CA GLN A 49 1.16 2.35 13.53
C GLN A 49 0.38 2.91 12.33
N PRO A 50 -0.94 3.04 12.44
CA PRO A 50 -1.75 3.52 11.32
C PRO A 50 -1.36 4.90 10.79
N GLU A 51 -0.68 5.70 11.61
CA GLU A 51 -0.23 7.05 11.24
C GLU A 51 1.16 7.08 10.62
N ALA A 52 1.76 5.91 10.36
CA ALA A 52 3.12 5.84 9.81
C ALA A 52 3.24 6.51 8.44
N GLY A 53 2.21 6.37 7.60
CA GLY A 53 2.19 7.02 6.29
C GLY A 53 1.83 8.50 6.38
N ALA A 54 2.27 9.28 5.40
CA ALA A 54 1.91 10.68 5.29
C ALA A 54 0.50 10.83 4.73
N ARG A 55 -0.15 11.96 5.01
CA ARG A 55 -1.46 12.25 4.40
C ARG A 55 -1.34 12.29 2.89
N ALA A 56 -2.24 11.62 2.21
CA ALA A 56 -2.29 11.63 0.75
C ALA A 56 -3.14 12.82 0.29
N LEU A 57 -2.49 13.79 -0.36
CA LEU A 57 -3.14 15.03 -0.80
C LEU A 57 -3.42 15.05 -2.30
N ASN A 58 -3.01 14.02 -3.02
CA ASN A 58 -3.13 13.93 -4.48
C ASN A 58 -4.29 13.04 -4.93
N ILE A 59 -5.30 12.89 -4.08
CA ILE A 59 -6.49 12.08 -4.34
C ILE A 59 -7.74 12.80 -3.84
N SER A 60 -8.91 12.32 -4.26
CA SER A 60 -10.19 12.93 -3.88
C SER A 60 -10.68 12.55 -2.48
N LEU A 61 -10.38 11.31 -2.05
CA LEU A 61 -10.82 10.85 -0.74
C LEU A 61 -10.03 11.54 0.38
N SER A 62 -10.70 11.90 1.46
CA SER A 62 -10.05 12.44 2.66
C SER A 62 -9.76 11.31 3.65
N GLY A 63 -8.78 11.54 4.53
CA GLY A 63 -8.43 10.56 5.56
C GLY A 63 -7.53 9.44 5.08
N VAL A 64 -7.07 9.49 3.85
CA VAL A 64 -6.17 8.49 3.29
C VAL A 64 -4.73 8.89 3.55
N ARG A 65 -3.91 7.89 3.88
CA ARG A 65 -2.46 8.05 4.02
C ARG A 65 -1.76 7.22 2.97
N ARG A 66 -0.50 7.55 2.68
CA ARG A 66 0.33 6.73 1.81
C ARG A 66 1.69 6.47 2.45
N LEU A 67 2.18 5.25 2.30
CA LEU A 67 3.49 4.86 2.76
C LEU A 67 4.36 4.53 1.54
N HIS A 68 5.54 5.16 1.48
CA HIS A 68 6.46 4.97 0.37
C HIS A 68 7.32 3.72 0.58
N LEU A 69 7.34 2.85 -0.42
CA LEU A 69 8.19 1.66 -0.44
C LEU A 69 9.36 1.91 -1.38
N ALA A 70 10.43 2.48 -0.81
CA ALA A 70 11.57 2.99 -1.60
C ALA A 70 12.23 1.92 -2.48
N ARG A 71 12.37 0.69 -1.98
CA ARG A 71 13.02 -0.40 -2.71
C ARG A 71 12.36 -0.70 -4.05
N VAL A 72 11.03 -0.63 -4.09
CA VAL A 72 10.24 -0.97 -5.29
C VAL A 72 9.62 0.25 -5.95
N ARG A 73 9.72 1.42 -5.32
CA ARG A 73 9.23 2.71 -5.85
C ARG A 73 7.72 2.78 -6.00
N TYR A 74 7.00 2.13 -5.10
CA TYR A 74 5.55 2.21 -5.05
C TYR A 74 5.10 2.88 -3.76
N TYR A 75 3.87 3.43 -3.80
CA TYR A 75 3.15 3.89 -2.62
C TYR A 75 2.03 2.92 -2.31
N VAL A 76 1.85 2.62 -1.02
CA VAL A 76 0.65 1.95 -0.51
C VAL A 76 -0.28 3.04 0.01
N TYR A 77 -1.46 3.16 -0.58
CA TYR A 77 -2.51 4.08 -0.11
C TYR A 77 -3.46 3.30 0.78
N TYR A 78 -3.75 3.83 1.96
CA TYR A 78 -4.58 3.13 2.94
C TYR A 78 -5.29 4.11 3.84
N TRP A 79 -6.32 3.65 4.53
CA TRP A 79 -6.95 4.40 5.60
C TRP A 79 -7.34 3.48 6.74
N LEU A 80 -7.63 4.10 7.90
CA LEU A 80 -8.13 3.44 9.08
C LEU A 80 -9.65 3.52 9.07
N LEU A 81 -10.30 2.37 9.11
CA LEU A 81 -11.74 2.28 9.28
C LEU A 81 -12.03 1.97 10.74
N THR A 82 -13.19 2.41 11.22
CA THR A 82 -13.62 2.20 12.60
C THR A 82 -14.86 1.33 12.66
N ASP A 83 -15.18 0.81 13.87
CA ASP A 83 -16.37 0.03 14.18
C ASP A 83 -16.51 -1.27 13.35
N PRO A 84 -15.56 -2.23 13.41
CA PRO A 84 -14.35 -2.24 14.22
C PRO A 84 -13.18 -1.54 13.54
N GLN A 85 -12.16 -1.21 14.34
CA GLN A 85 -10.93 -0.63 13.77
C GLN A 85 -10.21 -1.66 12.90
N ARG A 86 -9.89 -1.25 11.69
CA ARG A 86 -9.14 -2.05 10.74
C ARG A 86 -8.52 -1.16 9.67
N ILE A 87 -7.52 -1.67 8.99
CA ILE A 87 -6.88 -0.96 7.88
C ILE A 87 -7.44 -1.50 6.58
N GLU A 88 -7.75 -0.61 5.63
CA GLU A 88 -8.03 -1.00 4.25
C GLU A 88 -6.97 -0.41 3.34
N ILE A 89 -6.28 -1.26 2.58
CA ILE A 89 -5.37 -0.84 1.52
C ILE A 89 -6.21 -0.55 0.27
N LEU A 90 -6.13 0.68 -0.22
CA LEU A 90 -6.99 1.19 -1.28
C LEU A 90 -6.33 1.15 -2.65
N ALA A 91 -5.01 1.32 -2.72
CA ALA A 91 -4.29 1.37 -3.99
C ALA A 91 -2.81 1.06 -3.79
N PHE A 92 -2.20 0.55 -4.84
CA PHE A 92 -0.77 0.31 -4.93
C PHE A 92 -0.28 1.01 -6.20
N TRP A 93 0.51 2.10 -6.04
CA TRP A 93 0.70 3.08 -7.11
C TRP A 93 2.16 3.43 -7.29
N HIS A 94 2.67 3.32 -8.52
CA HIS A 94 4.09 3.61 -8.79
C HIS A 94 4.36 5.11 -8.66
N GLU A 95 5.50 5.47 -8.05
CA GLU A 95 5.85 6.85 -7.77
C GLU A 95 6.07 7.70 -9.03
N SER A 96 6.41 7.07 -10.15
CA SER A 96 6.68 7.80 -11.40
C SER A 96 5.42 8.25 -12.13
N ARG A 97 4.23 7.83 -11.69
CA ARG A 97 2.99 8.29 -12.32
C ARG A 97 2.76 9.77 -11.97
N GLY A 98 2.37 10.54 -12.99
CA GLY A 98 2.20 11.99 -12.84
C GLY A 98 0.98 12.40 -12.04
N SER A 99 -0.01 11.51 -11.88
CA SER A 99 -1.23 11.76 -11.11
C SER A 99 -1.39 10.68 -10.04
N GLY A 100 -2.21 10.96 -9.03
CA GLY A 100 -2.53 9.99 -8.00
C GLY A 100 -3.46 8.88 -8.49
N PRO A 101 -3.66 7.83 -7.69
CA PRO A 101 -4.59 6.76 -8.03
C PRO A 101 -6.03 7.27 -8.06
N PRO A 102 -6.95 6.54 -8.71
CA PRO A 102 -8.35 6.96 -8.85
C PRO A 102 -9.14 6.73 -7.55
N LEU A 103 -8.80 7.50 -6.55
CA LEU A 103 -9.45 7.41 -5.24
C LEU A 103 -10.22 8.68 -4.90
#